data_b8fe7504efa5278e163dbbd7136ce6c3
#
_entry.id   b8fe7504efa5278e163dbbd7136ce6c3
#
_cell.length_a   1.000
_cell.length_b   1.000
_cell.length_c   1.000
_cell.angle_alpha   90.00
_cell.angle_beta   90.00
_cell.angle_gamma   90.00
#
_symmetry.space_group_name_H-M   'P 1'
#
loop_
_entity.id
_entity.type
_entity.pdbx_description
1 polymer ?
#
loop_
_entity_poly.entity_id
_entity_poly.type
_entity_poly.pdbx_seq_one_letter_code
_entity_poly.pdbx_strand_id
1 'polypeptide(L)'
;MRARIAASVVLAAGILLGTSACGFFAPPATSIAYNASDGVSGDVGEIHIRNALLISTDGELANLVVSVVNPTDALQTLLVQYVSSTGKVSQQVPVEANTTVTFGTAGAPSVVLENMASQPGSLFPVYFQYGEETGIELLLPVLSGAQSEYSTLLPTPAPTVTPAPTAAPAPTATPSA
;
A
#
# COMPACT_ATOMS: atom_id res chain seq x y z
N MET A 1 -24.12 24.10 61.53
CA MET A 1 -23.16 23.09 61.03
C MET A 1 -23.77 22.09 60.08
N ARG A 2 -24.95 21.51 60.35
CA ARG A 2 -25.59 20.48 59.50
C ARG A 2 -25.85 20.91 58.07
N ALA A 3 -26.30 22.17 57.85
CA ALA A 3 -26.58 22.70 56.47
C ALA A 3 -25.31 22.80 55.61
N ARG A 4 -24.16 23.15 56.20
CA ARG A 4 -22.88 23.24 55.48
C ARG A 4 -22.37 21.87 55.05
N ILE A 5 -22.54 20.88 55.89
CA ILE A 5 -22.18 19.48 55.59
C ILE A 5 -23.08 18.92 54.49
N ALA A 6 -24.36 19.17 54.54
CA ALA A 6 -25.30 18.77 53.50
C ALA A 6 -24.98 19.41 52.14
N ALA A 7 -24.63 20.72 52.12
CA ALA A 7 -24.22 21.39 50.89
C ALA A 7 -22.93 20.84 50.32
N SER A 8 -21.94 20.49 51.18
CA SER A 8 -20.67 19.89 50.69
C SER A 8 -20.90 18.49 50.13
N VAL A 9 -21.78 17.68 50.71
CA VAL A 9 -22.08 16.35 50.17
C VAL A 9 -22.80 16.43 48.83
N VAL A 10 -23.74 17.33 48.67
CA VAL A 10 -24.42 17.55 47.38
C VAL A 10 -23.48 18.04 46.32
N LEU A 11 -22.54 18.94 46.64
CA LEU A 11 -21.53 19.43 45.71
C LEU A 11 -20.55 18.31 45.29
N ALA A 12 -20.08 17.51 46.24
CA ALA A 12 -19.21 16.38 45.99
C ALA A 12 -19.89 15.32 45.09
N ALA A 13 -21.14 15.00 45.38
CA ALA A 13 -21.94 14.07 44.56
C ALA A 13 -22.15 14.62 43.13
N GLY A 14 -22.42 15.92 42.98
CA GLY A 14 -22.55 16.56 41.68
C GLY A 14 -21.27 16.52 40.84
N ILE A 15 -20.12 16.73 41.47
CA ILE A 15 -18.81 16.60 40.81
C ILE A 15 -18.54 15.16 40.36
N LEU A 16 -18.80 14.18 41.25
CA LEU A 16 -18.59 12.76 40.95
C LEU A 16 -19.48 12.27 39.78
N LEU A 17 -20.74 12.70 39.73
CA LEU A 17 -21.66 12.37 38.65
C LEU A 17 -21.31 13.10 37.34
N GLY A 18 -20.83 14.34 37.43
CA GLY A 18 -20.45 15.15 36.27
C GLY A 18 -19.16 14.64 35.58
N THR A 19 -18.18 14.18 36.34
CA THR A 19 -16.90 13.70 35.77
C THR A 19 -16.99 12.32 35.13
N SER A 20 -17.93 11.48 35.56
CA SER A 20 -18.12 10.14 34.96
C SER A 20 -18.85 10.16 33.61
N ALA A 21 -19.53 11.25 33.25
CA ALA A 21 -20.34 11.33 32.03
C ALA A 21 -19.48 11.43 30.73
N CYS A 22 -18.27 11.98 30.80
CA CYS A 22 -17.44 12.21 29.61
C CYS A 22 -16.97 10.91 28.92
N GLY A 23 -16.78 9.82 29.66
CA GLY A 23 -16.36 8.52 29.09
C GLY A 23 -17.51 7.68 28.53
N PHE A 24 -18.75 7.98 28.91
CA PHE A 24 -19.91 7.16 28.53
C PHE A 24 -20.48 7.52 27.16
N PHE A 25 -20.31 8.76 26.73
CA PHE A 25 -20.83 9.26 25.43
C PHE A 25 -19.78 9.37 24.34
N ALA A 26 -18.50 9.29 24.67
CA ALA A 26 -17.43 9.30 23.66
C ALA A 26 -17.02 7.86 23.32
N PRO A 27 -17.07 7.43 22.04
CA PRO A 27 -16.54 6.13 21.66
C PRO A 27 -15.05 6.07 22.03
N PRO A 28 -14.59 5.01 22.73
CA PRO A 28 -13.19 4.91 23.09
C PRO A 28 -12.35 4.78 21.81
N ALA A 29 -11.28 5.58 21.71
CA ALA A 29 -10.39 5.56 20.55
C ALA A 29 -9.80 4.16 20.24
N THR A 30 -9.72 3.31 21.25
CA THR A 30 -9.27 1.91 21.13
C THR A 30 -10.24 1.01 20.34
N SER A 31 -11.48 1.43 20.12
CA SER A 31 -12.45 0.69 19.30
C SER A 31 -12.39 1.06 17.82
N ILE A 32 -11.61 2.08 17.46
CA ILE A 32 -11.43 2.51 16.06
C ILE A 32 -10.32 1.66 15.46
N ALA A 33 -10.66 0.89 14.42
CA ALA A 33 -9.66 0.14 13.66
C ALA A 33 -8.73 1.13 12.95
N TYR A 34 -7.44 0.97 13.13
CA TYR A 34 -6.42 1.77 12.45
C TYR A 34 -5.28 0.87 11.96
N ASN A 35 -4.58 1.31 10.91
CA ASN A 35 -3.39 0.64 10.44
C ASN A 35 -2.21 1.04 11.33
N ALA A 36 -1.62 0.07 12.04
CA ALA A 36 -0.46 0.30 12.90
C ALA A 36 0.86 0.28 12.11
N SER A 37 0.85 0.82 10.89
CA SER A 37 1.99 0.85 9.96
C SER A 37 1.91 2.11 9.11
N ASP A 38 2.97 2.42 8.38
CA ASP A 38 3.04 3.60 7.52
C ASP A 38 2.17 3.47 6.26
N GLY A 39 1.84 2.25 5.88
CA GLY A 39 0.96 1.95 4.76
C GLY A 39 -0.50 1.78 5.13
N VAL A 40 -1.33 1.61 4.13
CA VAL A 40 -2.76 1.34 4.26
C VAL A 40 -3.05 -0.14 4.10
N SER A 41 -4.22 -0.58 4.57
CA SER A 41 -4.67 -1.95 4.46
C SER A 41 -6.08 -2.01 3.87
N GLY A 42 -6.40 -3.15 3.25
CA GLY A 42 -7.72 -3.43 2.72
C GLY A 42 -7.89 -4.92 2.46
N ASP A 43 -9.09 -5.31 2.11
CA ASP A 43 -9.42 -6.69 1.81
C ASP A 43 -10.16 -6.77 0.48
N VAL A 44 -9.80 -7.74 -0.36
CA VAL A 44 -10.47 -8.08 -1.61
C VAL A 44 -10.92 -9.53 -1.48
N GLY A 45 -12.23 -9.75 -1.30
CA GLY A 45 -12.73 -11.07 -0.97
C GLY A 45 -11.99 -11.66 0.24
N GLU A 46 -11.36 -12.80 0.07
CA GLU A 46 -10.56 -13.46 1.12
C GLU A 46 -9.10 -13.00 1.17
N ILE A 47 -8.62 -12.29 0.14
CA ILE A 47 -7.24 -11.80 0.09
C ILE A 47 -7.09 -10.55 0.95
N HIS A 48 -6.10 -10.55 1.85
CA HIS A 48 -5.83 -9.41 2.71
C HIS A 48 -4.59 -8.65 2.24
N ILE A 49 -4.73 -7.36 1.99
CA ILE A 49 -3.66 -6.43 1.64
C ILE A 49 -3.28 -5.68 2.92
N ARG A 50 -2.01 -5.70 3.27
CA ARG A 50 -1.51 -5.10 4.51
C ARG A 50 -0.30 -4.23 4.25
N ASN A 51 -0.23 -3.09 4.94
CA ASN A 51 0.88 -2.16 4.87
C ASN A 51 1.26 -1.76 3.44
N ALA A 52 0.28 -1.45 2.60
CA ALA A 52 0.53 -1.04 1.23
C ALA A 52 0.97 0.42 1.19
N LEU A 53 2.16 0.67 0.65
CA LEU A 53 2.74 2.00 0.48
C LEU A 53 3.67 2.03 -0.74
N LEU A 54 4.01 3.22 -1.20
CA LEU A 54 4.90 3.45 -2.34
C LEU A 54 6.16 4.17 -1.87
N ILE A 55 7.33 3.69 -2.31
CA ILE A 55 8.61 4.37 -2.06
C ILE A 55 9.13 4.94 -3.38
N SER A 56 9.34 6.24 -3.40
CA SER A 56 9.80 6.96 -4.60
C SER A 56 10.75 8.08 -4.23
N THR A 57 11.64 8.44 -5.14
CA THR A 57 12.51 9.63 -5.02
C THR A 57 11.92 10.84 -5.71
N ASP A 58 11.40 10.65 -6.92
CA ASP A 58 11.02 11.70 -7.85
C ASP A 58 9.51 11.71 -8.18
N GLY A 59 8.78 10.68 -7.75
CA GLY A 59 7.36 10.54 -8.04
C GLY A 59 7.03 9.96 -9.43
N GLU A 60 8.04 9.63 -10.22
CA GLU A 60 7.87 9.00 -11.54
C GLU A 60 7.98 7.47 -11.44
N LEU A 61 8.93 7.00 -10.65
CA LEU A 61 9.16 5.58 -10.40
C LEU A 61 8.96 5.28 -8.92
N ALA A 62 8.14 4.28 -8.59
CA ALA A 62 7.95 3.84 -7.23
C ALA A 62 8.00 2.33 -7.07
N ASN A 63 8.52 1.89 -5.94
CA ASN A 63 8.45 0.51 -5.50
C ASN A 63 7.23 0.34 -4.59
N LEU A 64 6.36 -0.61 -4.92
CA LEU A 64 5.22 -0.98 -4.08
C LEU A 64 5.72 -1.92 -2.97
N VAL A 65 5.64 -1.44 -1.73
CA VAL A 65 5.86 -2.26 -0.54
C VAL A 65 4.51 -2.69 -0.01
N VAL A 66 4.26 -4.00 0.03
CA VAL A 66 2.97 -4.54 0.47
C VAL A 66 3.13 -5.98 0.94
N SER A 67 2.39 -6.35 1.97
CA SER A 67 2.20 -7.75 2.37
C SER A 67 0.82 -8.21 1.94
N VAL A 68 0.77 -9.30 1.18
CA VAL A 68 -0.46 -9.92 0.69
C VAL A 68 -0.62 -11.27 1.36
N VAL A 69 -1.75 -11.46 2.02
CA VAL A 69 -2.10 -12.71 2.70
C VAL A 69 -3.15 -13.42 1.86
N ASN A 70 -2.86 -14.63 1.43
CA ASN A 70 -3.79 -15.54 0.80
C ASN A 70 -4.13 -16.69 1.75
N PRO A 71 -5.25 -16.66 2.47
CA PRO A 71 -5.67 -17.74 3.35
C PRO A 71 -6.38 -18.88 2.62
N THR A 72 -6.62 -18.76 1.31
CA THR A 72 -7.32 -19.78 0.54
C THR A 72 -6.41 -20.97 0.20
N ASP A 73 -7.01 -22.11 -0.10
CA ASP A 73 -6.32 -23.34 -0.47
C ASP A 73 -5.83 -23.35 -1.95
N ALA A 74 -5.99 -22.23 -2.67
CA ALA A 74 -5.62 -22.12 -4.08
C ALA A 74 -4.67 -20.93 -4.30
N LEU A 75 -3.76 -21.07 -5.29
CA LEU A 75 -3.00 -19.96 -5.80
C LEU A 75 -3.96 -18.89 -6.34
N GLN A 76 -3.78 -17.67 -5.92
CA GLN A 76 -4.51 -16.50 -6.42
C GLN A 76 -3.61 -15.57 -7.19
N THR A 77 -4.14 -14.93 -8.21
CA THR A 77 -3.41 -13.90 -8.95
C THR A 77 -4.04 -12.54 -8.63
N LEU A 78 -3.31 -11.73 -7.87
CA LEU A 78 -3.74 -10.38 -7.54
C LEU A 78 -3.39 -9.44 -8.69
N LEU A 79 -4.39 -8.75 -9.22
CA LEU A 79 -4.23 -7.67 -10.16
C LEU A 79 -3.95 -6.37 -9.40
N VAL A 80 -2.83 -5.73 -9.72
CA VAL A 80 -2.45 -4.39 -9.24
C VAL A 80 -2.59 -3.44 -10.43
N GLN A 81 -3.48 -2.47 -10.34
CA GLN A 81 -3.80 -1.56 -11.43
C GLN A 81 -3.73 -0.12 -10.97
N TYR A 82 -3.18 0.75 -11.80
CA TYR A 82 -3.10 2.19 -11.55
C TYR A 82 -3.18 2.98 -12.85
N VAL A 83 -3.40 4.29 -12.73
CA VAL A 83 -3.38 5.21 -13.87
C VAL A 83 -2.06 5.96 -13.85
N SER A 84 -1.24 5.71 -14.85
CA SER A 84 0.01 6.43 -15.09
C SER A 84 -0.23 7.66 -15.99
N SER A 85 0.78 8.51 -16.13
CA SER A 85 0.74 9.64 -17.09
C SER A 85 0.54 9.20 -18.55
N THR A 86 0.84 7.94 -18.87
CA THR A 86 0.72 7.36 -20.21
C THR A 86 -0.53 6.51 -20.41
N GLY A 87 -1.31 6.29 -19.34
CA GLY A 87 -2.53 5.49 -19.38
C GLY A 87 -2.64 4.47 -18.26
N LYS A 88 -3.60 3.58 -18.37
CA LYS A 88 -3.89 2.55 -17.38
C LYS A 88 -2.87 1.42 -17.46
N VAL A 89 -2.24 1.10 -16.35
CA VAL A 89 -1.25 0.02 -16.23
C VAL A 89 -1.81 -1.06 -15.31
N SER A 90 -1.58 -2.32 -15.67
CA SER A 90 -2.01 -3.48 -14.88
C SER A 90 -0.85 -4.47 -14.77
N GLN A 91 -0.58 -4.93 -13.55
CA GLN A 91 0.40 -5.95 -13.26
C GLN A 91 -0.27 -7.11 -12.52
N GLN A 92 0.16 -8.32 -12.77
CA GLN A 92 -0.35 -9.52 -12.12
C GLN A 92 0.69 -10.08 -11.16
N VAL A 93 0.26 -10.35 -9.94
CA VAL A 93 1.12 -10.83 -8.85
C VAL A 93 0.57 -12.13 -8.32
N PRO A 94 1.27 -13.28 -8.52
CA PRO A 94 0.84 -14.56 -7.99
C PRO A 94 1.09 -14.60 -6.47
N VAL A 95 0.13 -15.16 -5.74
CA VAL A 95 0.21 -15.38 -4.29
C VAL A 95 -0.21 -16.82 -4.01
N GLU A 96 0.73 -17.63 -3.56
CA GLU A 96 0.52 -19.06 -3.28
C GLU A 96 -0.54 -19.29 -2.21
N ALA A 97 -1.16 -20.48 -2.25
CA ALA A 97 -2.17 -20.90 -1.29
C ALA A 97 -1.62 -20.90 0.15
N ASN A 98 -2.42 -20.47 1.11
CA ASN A 98 -2.10 -20.48 2.54
C ASN A 98 -0.77 -19.76 2.87
N THR A 99 -0.44 -18.67 2.15
CA THR A 99 0.82 -17.94 2.33
C THR A 99 0.60 -16.45 2.59
N THR A 100 1.63 -15.85 3.16
CA THR A 100 1.83 -14.40 3.18
C THR A 100 3.07 -14.08 2.36
N VAL A 101 2.91 -13.27 1.34
CA VAL A 101 4.02 -12.80 0.51
C VAL A 101 4.18 -11.30 0.71
N THR A 102 5.42 -10.88 0.99
CA THR A 102 5.77 -9.47 1.05
C THR A 102 6.49 -9.09 -0.25
N PHE A 103 6.07 -7.99 -0.86
CA PHE A 103 6.66 -7.42 -2.06
C PHE A 103 7.41 -6.14 -1.74
N GLY A 104 8.41 -5.82 -2.55
CA GLY A 104 9.12 -4.55 -2.50
C GLY A 104 10.12 -4.40 -1.36
N THR A 105 10.39 -5.46 -0.58
CA THR A 105 11.44 -5.48 0.44
C THR A 105 12.71 -6.18 -0.06
N ALA A 106 13.82 -6.02 0.65
CA ALA A 106 15.08 -6.63 0.27
C ALA A 106 14.96 -8.17 0.13
N GLY A 107 15.34 -8.69 -1.04
CA GLY A 107 15.27 -10.12 -1.35
C GLY A 107 13.87 -10.65 -1.72
N ALA A 108 12.83 -9.82 -1.66
CA ALA A 108 11.48 -10.15 -2.06
C ALA A 108 11.22 -9.76 -3.52
N PRO A 109 10.18 -10.32 -4.17
CA PRO A 109 9.74 -9.87 -5.47
C PRO A 109 9.40 -8.37 -5.47
N SER A 110 9.74 -7.67 -6.54
CA SER A 110 9.49 -6.23 -6.69
C SER A 110 8.30 -6.00 -7.60
N VAL A 111 7.45 -5.06 -7.21
CA VAL A 111 6.35 -4.53 -8.03
C VAL A 111 6.62 -3.03 -8.20
N VAL A 112 7.08 -2.64 -9.38
CA VAL A 112 7.47 -1.26 -9.67
C VAL A 112 6.37 -0.59 -10.46
N LEU A 113 5.95 0.60 -10.00
CA LEU A 113 5.02 1.47 -10.69
C LEU A 113 5.81 2.54 -11.43
N GLU A 114 5.54 2.69 -12.72
CA GLU A 114 6.23 3.62 -13.61
C GLU A 114 5.29 4.74 -14.07
N ASN A 115 5.87 5.91 -14.36
CA ASN A 115 5.16 7.09 -14.87
C ASN A 115 3.97 7.51 -13.98
N MET A 116 4.18 7.50 -12.67
CA MET A 116 3.11 7.79 -11.71
C MET A 116 2.72 9.28 -11.68
N ALA A 117 3.65 10.18 -11.90
CA ALA A 117 3.48 11.64 -11.77
C ALA A 117 2.91 12.04 -10.38
N SER A 118 3.42 11.42 -9.31
CA SER A 118 2.92 11.60 -7.94
C SER A 118 4.06 11.75 -6.94
N GLN A 119 4.23 12.96 -6.41
CA GLN A 119 5.38 13.31 -5.55
C GLN A 119 5.32 12.63 -4.17
N PRO A 120 6.49 12.36 -3.54
CA PRO A 120 6.55 11.96 -2.14
C PRO A 120 5.77 12.95 -1.23
N GLY A 121 5.00 12.38 -0.29
CA GLY A 121 4.08 13.13 0.58
C GLY A 121 2.63 13.18 0.06
N SER A 122 2.36 12.68 -1.14
CA SER A 122 1.00 12.55 -1.69
C SER A 122 0.38 11.18 -1.41
N LEU A 123 -0.90 11.04 -1.79
CA LEU A 123 -1.61 9.77 -1.84
C LEU A 123 -1.84 9.39 -3.30
N PHE A 124 -1.53 8.15 -3.66
CA PHE A 124 -1.68 7.66 -5.03
C PHE A 124 -2.69 6.50 -5.08
N PRO A 125 -3.72 6.57 -5.97
CA PRO A 125 -4.73 5.53 -6.06
C PRO A 125 -4.19 4.30 -6.78
N VAL A 126 -4.32 3.14 -6.13
CA VAL A 126 -4.01 1.82 -6.69
C VAL A 126 -5.20 0.91 -6.47
N TYR A 127 -5.64 0.26 -7.53
CA TYR A 127 -6.75 -0.68 -7.52
C TYR A 127 -6.23 -2.11 -7.43
N PHE A 128 -6.83 -2.89 -6.53
CA PHE A 128 -6.51 -4.29 -6.30
C PHE A 128 -7.72 -5.16 -6.57
N GLN A 129 -7.53 -6.28 -7.26
CA GLN A 129 -8.58 -7.24 -7.59
C GLN A 129 -7.98 -8.65 -7.75
N TYR A 130 -8.74 -9.70 -7.49
CA TYR A 130 -8.41 -11.06 -7.92
C TYR A 130 -9.66 -11.80 -8.38
N GLY A 131 -9.50 -12.73 -9.33
CA GLY A 131 -10.59 -13.51 -9.88
C GLY A 131 -11.76 -12.64 -10.35
N GLU A 132 -12.98 -13.00 -9.94
CA GLU A 132 -14.22 -12.25 -10.22
C GLU A 132 -14.68 -11.40 -9.03
N GLU A 133 -13.88 -11.32 -7.95
CA GLU A 133 -14.20 -10.52 -6.78
C GLU A 133 -14.26 -9.03 -7.11
N THR A 134 -15.12 -8.32 -6.38
CA THR A 134 -15.14 -6.86 -6.46
C THR A 134 -13.84 -6.31 -5.89
N GLY A 135 -13.04 -5.66 -6.73
CA GLY A 135 -11.79 -5.05 -6.30
C GLY A 135 -11.99 -3.80 -5.43
N ILE A 136 -10.92 -3.36 -4.83
CA ILE A 136 -10.89 -2.12 -4.03
C ILE A 136 -9.83 -1.16 -4.54
N GLU A 137 -10.11 0.13 -4.43
CA GLU A 137 -9.12 1.18 -4.61
C GLU A 137 -8.58 1.60 -3.23
N LEU A 138 -7.27 1.60 -3.09
CA LEU A 138 -6.58 2.11 -1.91
C LEU A 138 -5.78 3.34 -2.29
N LEU A 139 -5.83 4.37 -1.46
CA LEU A 139 -4.99 5.55 -1.58
C LEU A 139 -3.67 5.29 -0.84
N LEU A 140 -2.64 4.91 -1.58
CA LEU A 140 -1.34 4.55 -1.02
C LEU A 140 -0.50 5.80 -0.72
N PRO A 141 0.08 5.93 0.47
CA PRO A 141 1.03 7.00 0.74
C PRO A 141 2.29 6.81 -0.10
N VAL A 142 2.75 7.89 -0.73
CA VAL A 142 4.03 7.95 -1.43
C VAL A 142 5.06 8.51 -0.47
N LEU A 143 6.01 7.68 -0.05
CA LEU A 143 7.07 8.04 0.89
C LEU A 143 8.39 8.25 0.15
N SER A 144 9.23 9.11 0.68
CA SER A 144 10.58 9.31 0.17
C SER A 144 11.57 8.32 0.78
N GLY A 145 12.66 8.03 0.07
CA GLY A 145 13.79 7.25 0.59
C GLY A 145 14.71 8.03 1.55
N ALA A 146 14.26 9.17 2.11
CA ALA A 146 15.09 10.00 2.99
C ALA A 146 15.35 9.35 4.35
N GLN A 147 14.45 8.50 4.83
CA GLN A 147 14.64 7.74 6.05
C GLN A 147 15.48 6.49 5.76
N SER A 148 16.33 6.10 6.71
CA SER A 148 17.27 4.99 6.54
C SER A 148 16.58 3.66 6.22
N GLU A 149 15.42 3.40 6.82
CA GLU A 149 14.59 2.21 6.60
C GLU A 149 14.01 2.12 5.19
N TYR A 150 13.76 3.27 4.54
CA TYR A 150 13.20 3.32 3.18
C TYR A 150 14.24 3.48 2.09
N SER A 151 15.45 3.94 2.43
CA SER A 151 16.50 4.19 1.45
C SER A 151 16.89 2.95 0.65
N THR A 152 16.83 1.77 1.27
CA THR A 152 17.12 0.48 0.64
C THR A 152 15.95 -0.10 -0.18
N LEU A 153 14.77 0.51 -0.08
CA LEU A 153 13.54 0.08 -0.75
C LEU A 153 13.24 0.93 -1.99
N LEU A 154 14.09 1.87 -2.32
CA LEU A 154 13.94 2.68 -3.53
C LEU A 154 13.97 1.77 -4.78
N PRO A 155 13.13 2.06 -5.78
CA PRO A 155 13.09 1.26 -7.00
C PRO A 155 14.42 1.34 -7.74
N THR A 156 14.93 0.19 -8.18
CA THR A 156 16.04 0.15 -9.13
C THR A 156 15.42 0.19 -10.53
N PRO A 157 15.79 1.16 -11.38
CA PRO A 157 15.32 1.18 -12.76
C PRO A 157 15.64 -0.16 -13.44
N ALA A 158 14.66 -0.71 -14.16
CA ALA A 158 14.92 -1.89 -14.98
C ALA A 158 16.07 -1.59 -15.95
N PRO A 159 17.04 -2.49 -16.15
CA PRO A 159 18.10 -2.26 -17.10
C PRO A 159 17.47 -2.00 -18.48
N THR A 160 17.73 -0.84 -19.05
CA THR A 160 17.31 -0.52 -20.40
C THR A 160 17.99 -1.51 -21.33
N VAL A 161 17.27 -2.51 -21.81
CA VAL A 161 17.74 -3.39 -22.88
C VAL A 161 17.89 -2.53 -24.13
N THR A 162 19.11 -2.07 -24.39
CA THR A 162 19.42 -1.46 -25.69
C THR A 162 19.16 -2.53 -26.73
N PRO A 163 18.24 -2.31 -27.69
CA PRO A 163 18.00 -3.30 -28.74
C PRO A 163 19.33 -3.56 -29.45
N ALA A 164 19.70 -4.83 -29.57
CA ALA A 164 20.89 -5.22 -30.29
C ALA A 164 20.79 -4.65 -31.71
N PRO A 165 21.88 -4.08 -32.28
CA PRO A 165 21.85 -3.55 -33.63
C PRO A 165 21.40 -4.67 -34.59
N THR A 166 20.32 -4.43 -35.29
CA THR A 166 19.83 -5.33 -36.34
C THR A 166 20.97 -5.54 -37.33
N ALA A 167 21.48 -6.78 -37.45
CA ALA A 167 22.51 -7.11 -38.40
C ALA A 167 22.02 -6.73 -39.78
N ALA A 168 22.82 -5.93 -40.47
CA ALA A 168 22.54 -5.57 -41.85
C ALA A 168 22.48 -6.84 -42.73
N PRO A 169 21.57 -6.96 -43.69
CA PRO A 169 21.51 -8.13 -44.57
C PRO A 169 22.81 -8.29 -45.33
N ALA A 170 23.35 -9.51 -45.29
CA ALA A 170 24.56 -9.87 -46.04
C ALA A 170 24.35 -9.61 -47.54
N PRO A 171 25.33 -9.04 -48.26
CA PRO A 171 25.24 -8.81 -49.71
C PRO A 171 25.05 -10.16 -50.41
N THR A 172 23.99 -10.23 -51.22
CA THR A 172 23.67 -11.34 -52.10
C THR A 172 24.82 -11.52 -53.12
N ALA A 173 25.47 -12.66 -53.11
CA ALA A 173 26.48 -12.99 -54.09
C ALA A 173 25.83 -13.08 -55.48
N THR A 174 26.30 -12.27 -56.43
CA THR A 174 25.92 -12.33 -57.85
C THR A 174 26.54 -13.61 -58.48
N PRO A 175 25.77 -14.48 -59.12
CA PRO A 175 26.34 -15.60 -59.86
C PRO A 175 27.11 -15.11 -61.06
N SER A 176 28.37 -15.49 -61.17
CA SER A 176 29.22 -15.30 -62.33
C SER A 176 28.82 -16.27 -63.44
N ALA A 177 28.63 -15.76 -64.64
CA ALA A 177 28.33 -16.54 -65.86
C ALA A 177 29.58 -17.21 -66.40
#